data_84a1348ce310b2cfca37de8276722112
#
_entry.id   84a1348ce310b2cfca37de8276722112
#
_cell.length_a   1.000
_cell.length_b   1.000
_cell.length_c   1.000
_cell.angle_alpha   90.00
_cell.angle_beta   90.00
_cell.angle_gamma   90.00
#
_symmetry.space_group_name_H-M   'P 1'
#
loop_
_entity.id
_entity.type
_entity.pdbx_description
1 polymer ?
#
loop_
_entity_poly.entity_id
_entity_poly.type
_entity_poly.pdbx_seq_one_letter_code
_entity_poly.pdbx_strand_id
1 'polypeptide(L)'
;RSLPLTLYQIQTKYRDERRPRFGVMRSREFVMKDAYSFDRDEEGLDISYKKMYEAYCRTFDRCGLNYMVVEADSGAMGGTGSQEFMVKSSVGEAVIAHCEACGYTANEEKAECVPEACCKDGDSCGELSLEKVATPDVKTIEELVNFFSCSSKEFAKTLIYKADGRV
;
A
#
# COMPACT_ATOMS: atom_id res chain seq x y z
N ARG A 1 36.05 -1.36 7.20
CA ARG A 1 36.63 -1.95 8.44
C ARG A 1 35.72 -1.85 9.68
N SER A 2 34.60 -1.17 9.59
CA SER A 2 33.69 -0.85 10.72
C SER A 2 32.29 -1.45 10.55
N LEU A 3 32.06 -2.35 9.60
CA LEU A 3 30.78 -3.00 9.42
C LEU A 3 30.68 -4.30 10.24
N PRO A 4 29.53 -4.63 10.78
CA PRO A 4 28.27 -3.91 10.67
C PRO A 4 28.24 -2.61 11.50
N LEU A 5 27.48 -1.60 11.05
CA LEU A 5 27.33 -0.31 11.71
C LEU A 5 25.88 0.12 11.67
N THR A 6 25.35 0.58 12.82
CA THR A 6 24.01 1.21 12.87
C THR A 6 24.17 2.64 13.38
N LEU A 7 23.68 3.58 12.60
CA LEU A 7 23.63 5.00 12.96
C LEU A 7 22.19 5.41 13.20
N TYR A 8 21.96 6.31 14.15
CA TYR A 8 20.63 6.86 14.40
C TYR A 8 20.73 8.33 14.79
N GLN A 9 19.62 9.00 14.64
CA GLN A 9 19.45 10.37 15.15
C GLN A 9 18.02 10.56 15.69
N ILE A 10 17.89 11.47 16.62
CA ILE A 10 16.61 11.98 17.12
C ILE A 10 16.67 13.49 16.93
N GLN A 11 15.88 14.01 15.98
CA GLN A 11 16.02 15.41 15.63
C GLN A 11 14.74 15.93 14.97
N THR A 12 14.58 17.23 14.93
CA THR A 12 13.50 17.92 14.22
C THR A 12 13.64 17.73 12.72
N LYS A 13 12.54 17.39 12.09
CA LYS A 13 12.39 17.23 10.64
C LYS A 13 11.37 18.23 10.11
N TYR A 14 11.56 18.61 8.85
CA TYR A 14 10.66 19.48 8.11
C TYR A 14 10.18 18.78 6.84
N ARG A 15 8.87 18.84 6.59
CA ARG A 15 8.28 18.36 5.35
C ARG A 15 7.32 19.39 4.80
N ASP A 16 7.29 19.55 3.48
CA ASP A 16 6.30 20.40 2.80
C ASP A 16 4.93 19.70 2.75
N GLU A 17 4.34 19.52 3.95
CA GLU A 17 3.02 18.92 4.07
C GLU A 17 1.95 19.90 3.58
N ARG A 18 1.29 19.55 2.49
CA ARG A 18 0.25 20.39 1.89
C ARG A 18 -1.03 20.46 2.71
N ARG A 19 -1.32 19.42 3.50
CA ARG A 19 -2.55 19.30 4.30
C ARG A 19 -2.25 18.90 5.74
N PRO A 20 -1.64 19.78 6.55
CA PRO A 20 -1.42 19.50 7.97
C PRO A 20 -2.77 19.24 8.65
N ARG A 21 -2.84 18.22 9.50
CA ARG A 21 -4.06 17.85 10.24
C ARG A 21 -3.74 16.97 11.43
N PHE A 22 -4.75 16.73 12.28
CA PHE A 22 -4.61 15.91 13.48
C PHE A 22 -3.56 16.44 14.48
N GLY A 23 -3.41 17.76 14.58
CA GLY A 23 -2.47 18.40 15.50
C GLY A 23 -1.02 17.99 15.20
N VAL A 24 -0.38 17.34 16.15
CA VAL A 24 1.04 16.93 16.04
C VAL A 24 1.26 15.67 15.19
N MET A 25 0.20 14.96 14.82
CA MET A 25 0.36 13.70 14.09
C MET A 25 0.76 13.90 12.63
N ARG A 26 0.27 14.98 12.00
CA ARG A 26 0.62 15.31 10.61
C ARG A 26 0.88 16.79 10.46
N SER A 27 2.10 17.19 10.81
CA SER A 27 2.57 18.57 10.81
C SER A 27 3.73 18.77 9.83
N ARG A 28 4.09 20.03 9.59
CA ARG A 28 5.25 20.38 8.75
C ARG A 28 6.57 20.29 9.51
N GLU A 29 6.52 20.44 10.82
CA GLU A 29 7.66 20.32 11.73
C GLU A 29 7.34 19.28 12.80
N PHE A 30 8.22 18.30 12.98
CA PHE A 30 8.03 17.21 13.93
C PHE A 30 9.38 16.60 14.33
N VAL A 31 9.42 15.93 15.46
CA VAL A 31 10.59 15.18 15.91
C VAL A 31 10.51 13.76 15.37
N MET A 32 11.58 13.28 14.76
CA MET A 32 11.71 11.93 14.27
C MET A 32 12.95 11.26 14.85
N LYS A 33 12.82 9.97 15.19
CA LYS A 33 13.93 9.06 15.30
C LYS A 33 14.04 8.30 13.99
N ASP A 34 15.17 8.39 13.35
CA ASP A 34 15.52 7.58 12.18
C ASP A 34 16.83 6.83 12.44
N ALA A 35 16.94 5.63 11.91
CA ALA A 35 18.10 4.77 12.05
C ALA A 35 18.42 4.09 10.70
N TYR A 36 19.72 3.85 10.47
CA TYR A 36 20.26 3.30 9.25
C TYR A 36 21.27 2.23 9.60
N SER A 37 21.11 1.02 9.08
CA SER A 37 22.09 -0.05 9.20
C SER A 37 22.91 -0.18 7.93
N PHE A 38 24.18 -0.52 8.13
CA PHE A 38 25.14 -0.79 7.08
C PHE A 38 25.77 -2.14 7.38
N ASP A 39 25.53 -3.10 6.53
CA ASP A 39 25.95 -4.48 6.72
C ASP A 39 26.89 -4.91 5.58
N ARG A 40 27.58 -6.03 5.73
CA ARG A 40 28.57 -6.51 4.74
C ARG A 40 27.92 -7.25 3.59
N ASP A 41 26.81 -7.91 3.89
CA ASP A 41 26.09 -8.84 3.03
C ASP A 41 24.60 -8.86 3.41
N GLU A 42 23.81 -9.58 2.64
CA GLU A 42 22.37 -9.72 2.86
C GLU A 42 22.05 -10.42 4.18
N GLU A 43 22.84 -11.42 4.58
CA GLU A 43 22.63 -12.11 5.86
C GLU A 43 22.81 -11.14 7.05
N GLY A 44 23.81 -10.29 7.00
CA GLY A 44 24.03 -9.23 7.98
C GLY A 44 22.88 -8.23 8.00
N LEU A 45 22.38 -7.84 6.83
CA LEU A 45 21.23 -6.95 6.69
C LEU A 45 19.98 -7.56 7.33
N ASP A 46 19.70 -8.83 7.07
CA ASP A 46 18.55 -9.53 7.66
C ASP A 46 18.64 -9.59 9.19
N ILE A 47 19.84 -9.82 9.73
CA ILE A 47 20.07 -9.80 11.18
C ILE A 47 19.79 -8.39 11.75
N SER A 48 20.25 -7.35 11.09
CA SER A 48 20.03 -5.96 11.50
C SER A 48 18.55 -5.58 11.40
N TYR A 49 17.88 -5.98 10.33
CA TYR A 49 16.45 -5.77 10.13
C TYR A 49 15.62 -6.44 11.23
N LYS A 50 15.91 -7.71 11.53
CA LYS A 50 15.22 -8.46 12.58
C LYS A 50 15.38 -7.83 13.96
N LYS A 51 16.57 -7.34 14.28
CA LYS A 51 16.82 -6.61 15.55
C LYS A 51 15.97 -5.34 15.64
N MET A 52 15.84 -4.60 14.55
CA MET A 52 15.01 -3.40 14.50
C MET A 52 13.53 -3.75 14.61
N TYR A 53 13.07 -4.77 13.91
CA TYR A 53 11.72 -5.30 14.01
C TYR A 53 11.35 -5.64 15.45
N GLU A 54 12.16 -6.44 16.13
CA GLU A 54 11.94 -6.81 17.52
C GLU A 54 11.98 -5.60 18.48
N ALA A 55 12.83 -4.60 18.18
CA ALA A 55 12.88 -3.36 18.94
C ALA A 55 11.59 -2.54 18.80
N TYR A 56 11.04 -2.44 17.59
CA TYR A 56 9.75 -1.79 17.36
C TYR A 56 8.59 -2.53 18.04
N CYS A 57 8.54 -3.85 17.95
CA CYS A 57 7.55 -4.65 18.68
C CYS A 57 7.58 -4.30 20.18
N ARG A 58 8.73 -4.41 20.81
CA ARG A 58 8.88 -4.06 22.24
C ARG A 58 8.49 -2.62 22.56
N THR A 59 8.78 -1.70 21.66
CA THR A 59 8.45 -0.28 21.85
C THR A 59 6.93 -0.08 21.85
N PHE A 60 6.24 -0.64 20.88
CA PHE A 60 4.79 -0.48 20.73
C PHE A 60 4.02 -1.28 21.78
N ASP A 61 4.52 -2.45 22.19
CA ASP A 61 3.98 -3.20 23.33
C ASP A 61 4.04 -2.37 24.63
N ARG A 62 5.19 -1.71 24.89
CA ARG A 62 5.33 -0.82 26.06
C ARG A 62 4.44 0.42 25.98
N CYS A 63 4.12 0.87 24.79
CA CYS A 63 3.15 1.95 24.56
C CYS A 63 1.69 1.48 24.71
N GLY A 64 1.45 0.19 24.89
CA GLY A 64 0.11 -0.40 25.02
C GLY A 64 -0.68 -0.34 23.71
N LEU A 65 0.00 -0.31 22.56
CA LEU A 65 -0.65 -0.24 21.25
C LEU A 65 -1.01 -1.62 20.75
N ASN A 66 -2.24 -1.78 20.26
CA ASN A 66 -2.66 -2.94 19.50
C ASN A 66 -2.36 -2.71 18.01
N TYR A 67 -1.18 -3.13 17.59
CA TYR A 67 -0.68 -2.91 16.24
C TYR A 67 -0.67 -4.21 15.41
N MET A 68 -0.63 -4.04 14.11
CA MET A 68 -0.36 -5.08 13.12
C MET A 68 0.89 -4.71 12.34
N VAL A 69 1.70 -5.70 12.01
CA VAL A 69 2.80 -5.52 11.08
C VAL A 69 2.29 -5.82 9.68
N VAL A 70 2.41 -4.85 8.81
CA VAL A 70 1.78 -4.82 7.49
C VAL A 70 2.87 -4.79 6.43
N GLU A 71 2.78 -5.64 5.42
CA GLU A 71 3.65 -5.55 4.26
C GLU A 71 3.35 -4.25 3.49
N ALA A 72 4.42 -3.56 3.13
CA ALA A 72 4.35 -2.26 2.48
C ALA A 72 5.20 -2.20 1.21
N ASP A 73 4.84 -1.32 0.30
CA ASP A 73 5.68 -1.02 -0.85
C ASP A 73 6.91 -0.20 -0.42
N SER A 74 8.07 -0.54 -0.99
CA SER A 74 9.33 0.18 -0.73
C SER A 74 9.40 1.54 -1.43
N GLY A 75 8.48 1.83 -2.34
CA GLY A 75 8.40 3.07 -3.10
C GLY A 75 9.65 3.36 -3.94
N ALA A 76 9.94 4.64 -4.13
CA ALA A 76 11.07 5.10 -4.94
C ALA A 76 12.45 4.73 -4.36
N MET A 77 12.54 4.37 -3.09
CA MET A 77 13.79 3.94 -2.46
C MET A 77 14.22 2.54 -2.91
N GLY A 78 13.27 1.74 -3.40
CA GLY A 78 13.51 0.38 -3.85
C GLY A 78 13.82 -0.59 -2.72
N GLY A 79 14.25 -1.80 -3.10
CA GLY A 79 14.49 -2.90 -2.17
C GLY A 79 13.28 -3.83 -2.04
N THR A 80 13.44 -4.87 -1.24
CA THR A 80 12.40 -5.88 -0.96
C THR A 80 12.14 -5.96 0.53
N GLY A 81 10.91 -6.29 0.92
CA GLY A 81 10.60 -6.60 2.32
C GLY A 81 10.38 -5.38 3.23
N SER A 82 9.72 -4.33 2.74
CA SER A 82 9.30 -3.20 3.57
C SER A 82 8.11 -3.59 4.45
N GLN A 83 8.09 -3.11 5.69
CA GLN A 83 7.01 -3.34 6.65
C GLN A 83 6.66 -2.06 7.41
N GLU A 84 5.39 -1.93 7.77
CA GLU A 84 4.86 -0.83 8.57
C GLU A 84 4.13 -1.37 9.80
N PHE A 85 4.31 -0.69 10.94
CA PHE A 85 3.54 -0.98 12.15
C PHE A 85 2.32 -0.09 12.19
N MET A 86 1.13 -0.67 12.03
CA MET A 86 -0.11 0.07 11.89
C MET A 86 -1.10 -0.26 13.01
N VAL A 87 -1.76 0.76 13.52
CA VAL A 87 -2.80 0.64 14.55
C VAL A 87 -4.16 0.83 13.89
N LYS A 88 -5.07 -0.11 14.12
CA LYS A 88 -6.45 -0.01 13.61
C LYS A 88 -7.18 1.15 14.28
N SER A 89 -7.69 2.09 13.48
CA SER A 89 -8.41 3.26 13.94
C SER A 89 -9.51 3.67 12.98
N SER A 90 -10.65 4.13 13.51
CA SER A 90 -11.75 4.66 12.70
C SER A 90 -11.44 6.02 12.06
N VAL A 91 -10.41 6.71 12.55
CA VAL A 91 -9.93 7.99 11.99
C VAL A 91 -8.67 7.84 11.16
N GLY A 92 -8.24 6.60 10.91
CA GLY A 92 -7.09 6.31 10.05
C GLY A 92 -7.39 6.63 8.58
N GLU A 93 -6.34 6.91 7.81
CA GLU A 93 -6.45 7.25 6.38
C GLU A 93 -6.02 6.11 5.46
N ALA A 94 -5.16 5.23 5.97
CA ALA A 94 -4.65 4.10 5.21
C ALA A 94 -5.62 2.90 5.28
N VAL A 95 -5.75 2.20 4.16
CA VAL A 95 -6.50 0.95 4.07
C VAL A 95 -5.55 -0.23 4.18
N ILE A 96 -5.94 -1.24 4.97
CA ILE A 96 -5.17 -2.46 5.17
C ILE A 96 -6.01 -3.65 4.71
N ALA A 97 -5.44 -4.47 3.83
CA ALA A 97 -5.98 -5.78 3.52
C ALA A 97 -5.51 -6.79 4.57
N HIS A 98 -6.44 -7.47 5.21
CA HIS A 98 -6.15 -8.50 6.23
C HIS A 98 -6.95 -9.76 5.98
N CYS A 99 -6.29 -10.89 6.03
CA CYS A 99 -6.91 -12.21 5.93
C CYS A 99 -6.90 -12.90 7.30
N GLU A 100 -8.05 -13.11 7.88
CA GLU A 100 -8.18 -13.80 9.18
C GLU A 100 -7.79 -15.28 9.13
N ALA A 101 -7.90 -15.90 7.95
CA ALA A 101 -7.62 -17.32 7.80
C ALA A 101 -6.12 -17.66 7.76
N CYS A 102 -5.30 -16.84 7.08
CA CYS A 102 -3.87 -17.09 6.92
C CYS A 102 -2.98 -16.05 7.61
N GLY A 103 -3.56 -14.96 8.15
CA GLY A 103 -2.82 -13.88 8.79
C GLY A 103 -2.11 -12.93 7.84
N TYR A 104 -2.31 -13.06 6.51
CA TYR A 104 -1.76 -12.13 5.53
C TYR A 104 -2.24 -10.71 5.83
N THR A 105 -1.32 -9.75 5.82
CA THR A 105 -1.63 -8.35 6.07
C THR A 105 -0.73 -7.46 5.22
N ALA A 106 -1.34 -6.61 4.40
CA ALA A 106 -0.64 -5.70 3.52
C ALA A 106 -1.36 -4.36 3.44
N ASN A 107 -0.62 -3.28 3.15
CA ASN A 107 -1.25 -2.01 2.81
C ASN A 107 -1.87 -2.06 1.41
N GLU A 108 -2.71 -1.09 1.08
CA GLU A 108 -3.43 -1.02 -0.19
C GLU A 108 -2.50 -1.08 -1.42
N GLU A 109 -1.31 -0.51 -1.32
CA GLU A 109 -0.34 -0.43 -2.42
C GLU A 109 0.38 -1.76 -2.66
N LYS A 110 0.55 -2.57 -1.61
CA LYS A 110 1.26 -3.85 -1.66
C LYS A 110 0.32 -5.07 -1.73
N ALA A 111 -0.96 -4.90 -1.39
CA ALA A 111 -1.91 -6.00 -1.32
C ALA A 111 -2.03 -6.74 -2.65
N GLU A 112 -1.83 -8.04 -2.59
CA GLU A 112 -1.98 -8.95 -3.73
C GLU A 112 -3.30 -9.72 -3.60
N CYS A 113 -4.01 -9.88 -4.70
CA CYS A 113 -5.17 -10.75 -4.77
C CYS A 113 -4.92 -11.88 -5.77
N VAL A 114 -5.48 -13.03 -5.50
CA VAL A 114 -5.53 -14.10 -6.50
C VAL A 114 -6.60 -13.70 -7.51
N PRO A 115 -6.27 -13.52 -8.79
CA PRO A 115 -7.28 -13.25 -9.81
C PRO A 115 -8.31 -14.40 -9.82
N GLU A 116 -9.59 -14.06 -9.82
CA GLU A 116 -10.60 -15.07 -10.11
C GLU A 116 -10.27 -15.66 -11.48
N ALA A 117 -10.09 -16.96 -11.57
CA ALA A 117 -9.86 -17.63 -12.85
C ALA A 117 -11.05 -17.32 -13.76
N CYS A 118 -10.82 -16.50 -14.77
CA CYS A 118 -11.88 -16.13 -15.73
C CYS A 118 -12.28 -17.28 -16.65
N CYS A 119 -11.49 -18.35 -16.65
CA CYS A 119 -11.78 -19.56 -17.42
C CYS A 119 -11.62 -20.77 -16.51
N LYS A 120 -12.68 -21.58 -16.35
CA LYS A 120 -12.54 -22.94 -15.84
C LYS A 120 -11.73 -23.72 -16.89
N ASP A 121 -10.81 -24.56 -16.41
CA ASP A 121 -9.95 -25.39 -17.24
C ASP A 121 -10.73 -26.01 -18.41
N GLY A 122 -10.36 -25.64 -19.64
CA GLY A 122 -10.90 -26.24 -20.87
C GLY A 122 -11.75 -25.35 -21.76
N ASP A 123 -12.27 -24.23 -21.28
CA ASP A 123 -12.88 -23.25 -22.17
C ASP A 123 -11.83 -22.27 -22.67
N SER A 124 -11.44 -22.41 -23.93
CA SER A 124 -10.81 -21.30 -24.64
C SER A 124 -11.73 -20.09 -24.46
N CYS A 125 -11.27 -19.00 -23.81
CA CYS A 125 -11.87 -17.69 -23.98
C CYS A 125 -11.87 -17.44 -25.49
N GLY A 126 -12.97 -17.77 -26.15
CA GLY A 126 -13.13 -17.47 -27.57
C GLY A 126 -12.84 -15.99 -27.76
N GLU A 127 -12.02 -15.66 -28.74
CA GLU A 127 -11.78 -14.27 -29.10
C GLU A 127 -13.15 -13.63 -29.38
N LEU A 128 -13.68 -12.95 -28.37
CA LEU A 128 -14.87 -12.15 -28.53
C LEU A 128 -14.50 -10.99 -29.44
N SER A 129 -15.22 -10.83 -30.55
CA SER A 129 -15.00 -9.68 -31.41
C SER A 129 -15.37 -8.40 -30.68
N LEU A 130 -14.52 -7.40 -30.81
CA LEU A 130 -14.78 -6.07 -30.23
C LEU A 130 -16.00 -5.45 -30.94
N GLU A 131 -17.05 -5.15 -30.17
CA GLU A 131 -18.27 -4.53 -30.66
C GLU A 131 -18.48 -3.16 -30.01
N LYS A 132 -18.87 -2.17 -30.81
CA LYS A 132 -19.22 -0.84 -30.34
C LYS A 132 -20.71 -0.77 -30.05
N VAL A 133 -21.06 -0.64 -28.78
CA VAL A 133 -22.43 -0.50 -28.31
C VAL A 133 -22.76 0.94 -27.95
N ALA A 134 -23.87 1.47 -28.44
CA ALA A 134 -24.36 2.79 -28.05
C ALA A 134 -25.03 2.72 -26.68
N THR A 135 -24.63 3.61 -25.77
CA THR A 135 -25.17 3.71 -24.40
C THR A 135 -25.75 5.11 -24.19
N PRO A 136 -26.90 5.45 -24.78
CA PRO A 136 -27.50 6.78 -24.70
C PRO A 136 -27.87 7.09 -23.25
N ASP A 137 -27.51 8.31 -22.80
CA ASP A 137 -27.77 8.84 -21.46
C ASP A 137 -27.15 8.10 -20.27
N VAL A 138 -26.30 7.09 -20.53
CA VAL A 138 -25.58 6.33 -19.51
C VAL A 138 -24.21 6.98 -19.24
N LYS A 139 -23.97 7.42 -18.00
CA LYS A 139 -22.77 8.17 -17.60
C LYS A 139 -21.98 7.55 -16.43
N THR A 140 -22.65 6.75 -15.62
CA THR A 140 -22.06 6.11 -14.43
C THR A 140 -21.90 4.60 -14.58
N ILE A 141 -21.10 3.98 -13.72
CA ILE A 141 -20.95 2.51 -13.70
C ILE A 141 -22.26 1.85 -13.27
N GLU A 142 -23.01 2.43 -12.33
CA GLU A 142 -24.29 1.90 -11.88
C GLU A 142 -25.31 1.87 -13.03
N GLU A 143 -25.34 2.93 -13.83
CA GLU A 143 -26.22 2.98 -15.01
C GLU A 143 -25.80 1.94 -16.06
N LEU A 144 -24.51 1.70 -16.26
CA LEU A 144 -24.00 0.63 -17.14
C LEU A 144 -24.40 -0.75 -16.63
N VAL A 145 -24.26 -1.00 -15.32
CA VAL A 145 -24.69 -2.24 -14.67
C VAL A 145 -26.17 -2.52 -14.96
N ASN A 146 -27.02 -1.50 -14.82
CA ASN A 146 -28.46 -1.62 -15.10
C ASN A 146 -28.75 -1.82 -16.59
N PHE A 147 -28.03 -1.11 -17.47
CA PHE A 147 -28.22 -1.18 -18.92
C PHE A 147 -27.82 -2.54 -19.48
N PHE A 148 -26.70 -3.10 -19.05
CA PHE A 148 -26.20 -4.40 -19.52
C PHE A 148 -26.65 -5.59 -18.65
N SER A 149 -27.24 -5.35 -17.49
CA SER A 149 -27.63 -6.38 -16.52
C SER A 149 -26.47 -7.29 -16.09
N CYS A 150 -25.27 -6.71 -15.91
CA CYS A 150 -24.05 -7.42 -15.51
C CYS A 150 -23.38 -6.76 -14.30
N SER A 151 -22.34 -7.40 -13.76
CA SER A 151 -21.67 -6.91 -12.57
C SER A 151 -20.80 -5.66 -12.83
N SER A 152 -20.66 -4.77 -11.85
CA SER A 152 -19.74 -3.63 -11.93
C SER A 152 -18.28 -4.03 -12.17
N LYS A 153 -17.89 -5.25 -11.81
CA LYS A 153 -16.56 -5.82 -12.06
C LYS A 153 -16.25 -6.07 -13.55
N GLU A 154 -17.27 -6.12 -14.39
CA GLU A 154 -17.14 -6.37 -15.82
C GLU A 154 -16.88 -5.10 -16.65
N PHE A 155 -16.85 -3.94 -15.99
CA PHE A 155 -16.64 -2.67 -16.66
C PHE A 155 -15.26 -2.06 -16.34
N ALA A 156 -14.61 -1.53 -17.38
CA ALA A 156 -13.48 -0.65 -17.27
C ALA A 156 -13.85 0.76 -17.77
N LYS A 157 -13.69 1.78 -16.92
CA LYS A 157 -13.94 3.18 -17.29
C LYS A 157 -12.62 3.92 -17.47
N THR A 158 -12.28 4.21 -18.72
CA THR A 158 -11.10 5.02 -19.04
C THR A 158 -11.43 6.50 -18.88
N LEU A 159 -10.63 7.22 -18.09
CA LEU A 159 -10.69 8.67 -17.96
C LEU A 159 -9.67 9.31 -18.88
N ILE A 160 -10.12 10.19 -19.74
CA ILE A 160 -9.25 10.94 -20.66
C ILE A 160 -9.13 12.35 -20.14
N TYR A 161 -7.88 12.78 -19.91
CA TYR A 161 -7.57 14.14 -19.47
C TYR A 161 -6.88 14.90 -20.58
N LYS A 162 -7.21 16.18 -20.70
CA LYS A 162 -6.47 17.10 -21.57
C LYS A 162 -5.62 18.02 -20.71
N ALA A 163 -4.31 17.95 -20.88
CA ALA A 163 -3.36 18.82 -20.23
C ALA A 163 -2.53 19.54 -21.30
N ASP A 164 -2.42 20.87 -21.22
CA ASP A 164 -1.64 21.71 -22.14
C ASP A 164 -1.89 21.45 -23.65
N GLY A 165 -3.15 21.15 -23.99
CA GLY A 165 -3.54 20.87 -25.38
C GLY A 165 -3.22 19.45 -25.88
N ARG A 166 -2.66 18.59 -25.03
CA ARG A 166 -2.41 17.16 -25.30
C ARG A 166 -3.48 16.29 -24.63
N VAL A 167 -3.86 15.19 -25.29
CA VAL A 167 -4.78 14.16 -24.79
C VAL A 167 -3.98 12.94 -24.42
#